data_8970632fa9fb95fc7844aeef10dbe9f5
#
_entry.id   8970632fa9fb95fc7844aeef10dbe9f5
#
_cell.length_a   1.000
_cell.length_b   1.000
_cell.length_c   1.000
_cell.angle_alpha   90.00
_cell.angle_beta   90.00
_cell.angle_gamma   90.00
#
_symmetry.space_group_name_H-M   'P 1'
#
loop_
_entity.id
_entity.type
_entity.pdbx_description
1 polymer ?
#
loop_
_entity_poly.entity_id
_entity_poly.type
_entity_poly.pdbx_seq_one_letter_code
_entity_poly.pdbx_strand_id
1 'polypeptide(L)'
;RVAQQYPTKRPDGKVPYRIVWQDSAMYSDGGTFTDHDIHRALKRRNIEAVGGEWFRCTLEDLKAAYIAVRDHAENIENRTQSFAMRPEQKEAVDKTIEYFRSAEKEPGNRTAKFLWNAKMRFGKTFASYQLARKMELKKILVLTFKPAVQSAWEEDLLTHVDFEGWQFVSAKNGFDYDSTDKSRPIVCFGSFQDLLGTNENGGIKAKNEWIHTTNWDLVIFDEYHFGAWRENAKKLFESEDEDIALDFDAEEYQEKEAGNAINETFLPITTPRYLYLSGTPFRAINSGEFIEDQIYNWTYSDEQRAKANWDDAPDNPYLSLPRMVLMTYK
;
A
#
# COMPACT_ATOMS: atom_id res chain seq x y z
N ARG A 1 -16.30 -32.61 2.75
CA ARG A 1 -16.00 -33.39 3.96
C ARG A 1 -16.96 -33.06 5.10
N VAL A 2 -17.13 -31.78 5.50
CA VAL A 2 -18.04 -31.37 6.60
C VAL A 2 -19.45 -31.89 6.40
N ALA A 3 -20.01 -31.80 5.19
CA ALA A 3 -21.35 -32.33 4.87
C ALA A 3 -21.45 -33.87 4.98
N GLN A 4 -20.35 -34.59 4.81
CA GLN A 4 -20.29 -36.04 4.99
C GLN A 4 -20.15 -36.44 6.46
N GLN A 5 -19.41 -35.66 7.26
CA GLN A 5 -19.25 -35.88 8.70
C GLN A 5 -20.49 -35.47 9.51
N TYR A 6 -21.23 -34.47 9.04
CA TYR A 6 -22.43 -33.95 9.70
C TYR A 6 -23.67 -34.02 8.78
N PRO A 7 -24.10 -35.22 8.39
CA PRO A 7 -25.28 -35.36 7.51
C PRO A 7 -26.58 -35.03 8.24
N THR A 8 -26.58 -35.01 9.59
CA THR A 8 -27.81 -34.84 10.39
C THR A 8 -28.17 -33.36 10.44
N LYS A 9 -29.31 -33.02 9.88
CA LYS A 9 -29.91 -31.71 9.99
C LYS A 9 -30.55 -31.52 11.39
N ARG A 10 -30.60 -30.29 11.86
CA ARG A 10 -31.40 -29.94 13.05
C ARG A 10 -32.90 -30.17 12.77
N PRO A 11 -33.76 -30.22 13.80
CA PRO A 11 -35.20 -30.32 13.61
C PRO A 11 -35.79 -29.20 12.78
N ASP A 12 -35.15 -28.04 12.71
CA ASP A 12 -35.53 -26.89 11.87
C ASP A 12 -35.02 -27.00 10.41
N GLY A 13 -34.45 -28.11 10.03
CA GLY A 13 -33.93 -28.40 8.71
C GLY A 13 -32.56 -27.80 8.42
N LYS A 14 -31.97 -27.04 9.36
CA LYS A 14 -30.67 -26.41 9.19
C LYS A 14 -29.53 -27.35 9.58
N VAL A 15 -28.36 -27.13 8.96
CA VAL A 15 -27.11 -27.82 9.36
C VAL A 15 -26.55 -27.27 10.66
N PRO A 16 -25.91 -28.10 11.53
CA PRO A 16 -25.39 -27.69 12.83
C PRO A 16 -24.09 -26.85 12.75
N TYR A 17 -23.70 -26.42 11.57
CA TYR A 17 -22.46 -25.67 11.33
C TYR A 17 -22.71 -24.51 10.36
N ARG A 18 -21.77 -23.55 10.31
CA ARG A 18 -21.71 -22.49 9.32
C ARG A 18 -20.33 -22.52 8.65
N ILE A 19 -20.31 -22.55 7.33
CA ILE A 19 -19.06 -22.36 6.57
C ILE A 19 -18.80 -20.85 6.54
N VAL A 20 -17.68 -20.43 7.14
CA VAL A 20 -17.27 -19.03 7.20
C VAL A 20 -16.19 -18.71 6.16
N TRP A 21 -15.47 -19.73 5.69
CA TRP A 21 -14.44 -19.61 4.67
C TRP A 21 -14.17 -20.97 4.03
N GLN A 22 -13.80 -20.95 2.75
CA GLN A 22 -13.33 -22.11 1.99
C GLN A 22 -12.29 -21.67 0.98
N ASP A 23 -11.34 -22.54 0.67
CA ASP A 23 -10.31 -22.29 -0.33
C ASP A 23 -9.85 -23.61 -0.96
N SER A 24 -9.00 -23.53 -1.99
CA SER A 24 -8.44 -24.68 -2.69
C SER A 24 -7.38 -25.38 -1.84
N ALA A 25 -7.35 -26.72 -1.84
CA ALA A 25 -6.30 -27.49 -1.19
C ALA A 25 -5.12 -27.77 -2.16
N MET A 26 -4.66 -26.72 -2.84
CA MET A 26 -3.54 -26.77 -3.78
C MET A 26 -2.36 -25.96 -3.25
N TYR A 27 -1.15 -26.49 -3.41
CA TYR A 27 0.08 -25.71 -3.19
C TYR A 27 0.25 -24.65 -4.26
N SER A 28 0.95 -23.56 -3.94
CA SER A 28 1.22 -22.45 -4.88
C SER A 28 2.11 -22.87 -6.07
N ASP A 29 2.91 -23.91 -5.91
CA ASP A 29 3.80 -24.49 -6.92
C ASP A 29 3.19 -25.72 -7.64
N GLY A 30 1.92 -26.05 -7.34
CA GLY A 30 1.20 -27.20 -7.89
C GLY A 30 1.17 -28.39 -6.93
N GLY A 31 0.30 -29.34 -7.23
CA GLY A 31 0.01 -30.45 -6.33
C GLY A 31 -1.07 -30.10 -5.29
N THR A 32 -1.36 -31.04 -4.40
CA THR A 32 -2.43 -30.89 -3.41
C THR A 32 -1.95 -31.25 -2.02
N PHE A 33 -2.47 -30.57 -1.02
CA PHE A 33 -2.25 -30.88 0.40
C PHE A 33 -3.56 -31.37 1.04
N THR A 34 -3.45 -31.88 2.24
CA THR A 34 -4.58 -32.43 2.99
C THR A 34 -4.89 -31.56 4.21
N ASP A 35 -6.07 -31.79 4.81
CA ASP A 35 -6.43 -31.20 6.10
C ASP A 35 -5.42 -31.53 7.22
N HIS A 36 -4.78 -32.72 7.17
CA HIS A 36 -3.73 -33.08 8.11
C HIS A 36 -2.51 -32.14 8.06
N ASP A 37 -2.20 -31.57 6.89
CA ASP A 37 -1.12 -30.61 6.74
C ASP A 37 -1.45 -29.31 7.48
N ILE A 38 -2.70 -28.84 7.34
CA ILE A 38 -3.23 -27.67 8.09
C ILE A 38 -3.23 -27.98 9.59
N HIS A 39 -3.69 -29.15 10.03
CA HIS A 39 -3.67 -29.55 11.43
C HIS A 39 -2.27 -29.54 12.02
N ARG A 40 -1.26 -29.99 11.27
CA ARG A 40 0.14 -29.90 11.68
C ARG A 40 0.62 -28.46 11.81
N ALA A 41 0.23 -27.60 10.89
CA ALA A 41 0.59 -26.17 10.94
C ALA A 41 -0.06 -25.47 12.15
N LEU A 42 -1.33 -25.76 12.47
CA LEU A 42 -2.01 -25.24 13.66
C LEU A 42 -1.33 -25.71 14.95
N LYS A 43 -0.98 -27.00 15.05
CA LYS A 43 -0.27 -27.56 16.21
C LYS A 43 1.11 -26.92 16.41
N ARG A 44 1.86 -26.70 15.33
CA ARG A 44 3.17 -25.98 15.42
C ARG A 44 3.05 -24.57 15.95
N ARG A 45 1.88 -23.94 15.77
CA ARG A 45 1.54 -22.61 16.29
C ARG A 45 0.98 -22.66 17.72
N ASN A 46 1.02 -23.79 18.39
CA ASN A 46 0.45 -24.01 19.72
C ASN A 46 -1.06 -23.77 19.81
N ILE A 47 -1.79 -23.92 18.70
CA ILE A 47 -3.24 -23.83 18.68
C ILE A 47 -3.83 -25.09 19.32
N GLU A 48 -4.73 -24.90 20.27
CA GLU A 48 -5.36 -25.97 21.04
C GLU A 48 -6.21 -26.90 20.16
N ALA A 49 -5.88 -28.18 20.13
CA ALA A 49 -6.71 -29.21 19.53
C ALA A 49 -7.76 -29.67 20.56
N VAL A 50 -9.04 -29.48 20.26
CA VAL A 50 -10.16 -29.83 21.15
C VAL A 50 -10.50 -31.32 21.08
N GLY A 51 -10.17 -31.97 19.97
CA GLY A 51 -10.37 -33.39 19.74
C GLY A 51 -10.67 -33.70 18.25
N GLY A 52 -10.16 -34.83 17.76
CA GLY A 52 -10.27 -35.19 16.35
C GLY A 52 -9.72 -34.15 15.40
N GLU A 53 -10.57 -33.61 14.54
CA GLU A 53 -10.23 -32.56 13.56
C GLU A 53 -10.56 -31.13 14.05
N TRP A 54 -10.89 -30.95 15.32
CA TRP A 54 -11.37 -29.69 15.88
C TRP A 54 -10.26 -28.93 16.58
N PHE A 55 -10.17 -27.62 16.27
CA PHE A 55 -9.21 -26.70 16.86
C PHE A 55 -9.96 -25.47 17.40
N ARG A 56 -9.47 -24.94 18.52
CA ARG A 56 -9.93 -23.66 19.05
C ARG A 56 -9.07 -22.54 18.48
N CYS A 57 -9.46 -22.02 17.33
CA CYS A 57 -8.72 -21.00 16.60
C CYS A 57 -9.65 -19.92 16.04
N THR A 58 -9.07 -18.76 15.75
CA THR A 58 -9.73 -17.71 14.97
C THR A 58 -9.69 -18.06 13.46
N LEU A 59 -10.45 -17.30 12.66
CA LEU A 59 -10.36 -17.43 11.19
C LEU A 59 -8.98 -16.97 10.68
N GLU A 60 -8.38 -16.00 11.34
CA GLU A 60 -7.05 -15.47 11.03
C GLU A 60 -5.97 -16.52 11.25
N ASP A 61 -5.98 -17.22 12.41
CA ASP A 61 -5.08 -18.34 12.68
C ASP A 61 -5.17 -19.42 11.60
N LEU A 62 -6.40 -19.73 11.18
CA LEU A 62 -6.63 -20.75 10.15
C LEU A 62 -6.09 -20.29 8.79
N LYS A 63 -6.35 -19.05 8.39
CA LYS A 63 -5.83 -18.48 7.13
C LYS A 63 -4.30 -18.43 7.14
N ALA A 64 -3.69 -18.02 8.25
CA ALA A 64 -2.25 -17.97 8.37
C ALA A 64 -1.61 -19.37 8.29
N ALA A 65 -2.23 -20.37 8.92
CA ALA A 65 -1.80 -21.77 8.80
C ALA A 65 -1.95 -22.33 7.37
N TYR A 66 -3.06 -21.99 6.72
CA TYR A 66 -3.32 -22.35 5.32
C TYR A 66 -2.28 -21.77 4.37
N ILE A 67 -1.96 -20.47 4.49
CA ILE A 67 -0.94 -19.81 3.67
C ILE A 67 0.43 -20.45 3.90
N ALA A 68 0.80 -20.72 5.16
CA ALA A 68 2.06 -21.40 5.48
C ALA A 68 2.19 -22.76 4.81
N VAL A 69 1.10 -23.54 4.76
CA VAL A 69 1.08 -24.85 4.07
C VAL A 69 1.12 -24.67 2.57
N ARG A 70 0.24 -23.82 2.02
CA ARG A 70 0.11 -23.58 0.57
C ARG A 70 1.42 -23.13 -0.06
N ASP A 71 2.13 -22.22 0.61
CA ASP A 71 3.32 -21.55 0.08
C ASP A 71 4.63 -22.19 0.58
N HIS A 72 4.57 -23.31 1.32
CA HIS A 72 5.71 -23.96 1.97
C HIS A 72 6.55 -23.01 2.84
N ALA A 73 5.88 -22.06 3.51
CA ALA A 73 6.50 -21.00 4.30
C ALA A 73 6.18 -21.13 5.79
N GLU A 74 6.97 -20.48 6.63
CA GLU A 74 6.72 -20.48 8.08
C GLU A 74 5.59 -19.54 8.49
N ASN A 75 5.51 -18.36 7.89
CA ASN A 75 4.52 -17.30 8.19
C ASN A 75 4.44 -17.00 9.72
N ILE A 76 5.57 -16.58 10.29
CA ILE A 76 5.76 -16.42 11.75
C ILE A 76 4.84 -15.32 12.31
N GLU A 77 4.61 -14.26 11.57
CA GLU A 77 3.81 -13.09 11.98
C GLU A 77 2.30 -13.27 11.74
N ASN A 78 1.84 -14.49 11.43
CA ASN A 78 0.42 -14.82 11.21
C ASN A 78 -0.26 -13.96 10.13
N ARG A 79 0.45 -13.68 9.06
CA ARG A 79 -0.07 -12.87 7.95
C ARG A 79 -1.15 -13.60 7.18
N THR A 80 -2.21 -12.89 6.83
CA THR A 80 -3.46 -13.48 6.31
C THR A 80 -3.72 -13.20 4.84
N GLN A 81 -2.83 -12.44 4.19
CA GLN A 81 -2.93 -12.08 2.77
C GLN A 81 -1.75 -12.63 1.99
N SER A 82 -2.03 -13.23 0.83
CA SER A 82 -1.00 -13.77 -0.06
C SER A 82 -1.55 -13.78 -1.49
N PHE A 83 -1.52 -12.63 -2.13
CA PHE A 83 -1.93 -12.46 -3.51
C PHE A 83 -0.79 -11.85 -4.33
N ALA A 84 -0.71 -12.18 -5.60
CA ALA A 84 0.28 -11.62 -6.51
C ALA A 84 -0.16 -10.25 -7.03
N MET A 85 0.82 -9.47 -7.51
CA MET A 85 0.52 -8.25 -8.27
C MET A 85 -0.26 -8.58 -9.53
N ARG A 86 -1.28 -7.77 -9.83
CA ARG A 86 -1.93 -7.78 -11.13
C ARG A 86 -0.96 -7.30 -12.22
N PRO A 87 -1.22 -7.66 -13.50
CA PRO A 87 -0.32 -7.30 -14.60
C PRO A 87 0.05 -5.82 -14.66
N GLU A 88 -0.93 -4.93 -14.50
CA GLU A 88 -0.72 -3.49 -14.51
C GLU A 88 0.10 -2.98 -13.31
N GLN A 89 -0.08 -3.59 -12.13
CA GLN A 89 0.73 -3.26 -10.96
C GLN A 89 2.20 -3.67 -11.18
N LYS A 90 2.39 -4.87 -11.74
CA LYS A 90 3.72 -5.37 -12.08
C LYS A 90 4.39 -4.46 -13.12
N GLU A 91 3.67 -4.04 -14.14
CA GLU A 91 4.18 -3.14 -15.18
C GLU A 91 4.58 -1.78 -14.58
N ALA A 92 3.74 -1.18 -13.71
CA ALA A 92 4.06 0.07 -13.03
C ALA A 92 5.34 -0.05 -12.20
N VAL A 93 5.46 -1.12 -11.43
CA VAL A 93 6.64 -1.40 -10.60
C VAL A 93 7.88 -1.59 -11.48
N ASP A 94 7.81 -2.41 -12.53
CA ASP A 94 8.96 -2.73 -13.38
C ASP A 94 9.45 -1.48 -14.13
N LYS A 95 8.57 -0.65 -14.70
CA LYS A 95 8.91 0.63 -15.33
C LYS A 95 9.56 1.61 -14.35
N THR A 96 9.05 1.68 -13.12
CA THR A 96 9.62 2.56 -12.09
C THR A 96 11.02 2.12 -11.69
N ILE A 97 11.25 0.81 -11.55
CA ILE A 97 12.58 0.25 -11.25
C ILE A 97 13.57 0.57 -12.37
N GLU A 98 13.15 0.37 -13.62
CA GLU A 98 13.98 0.65 -14.78
C GLU A 98 14.38 2.13 -14.84
N TYR A 99 13.41 3.02 -14.62
CA TYR A 99 13.65 4.46 -14.59
C TYR A 99 14.60 4.86 -13.45
N PHE A 100 14.36 4.40 -12.23
CA PHE A 100 15.21 4.73 -11.07
C PHE A 100 16.65 4.23 -11.26
N ARG A 101 16.81 3.00 -11.76
CA ARG A 101 18.14 2.44 -12.05
C ARG A 101 18.88 3.18 -13.19
N SER A 102 18.14 3.71 -14.15
CA SER A 102 18.72 4.51 -15.24
C SER A 102 19.17 5.86 -14.71
N ALA A 103 18.33 6.53 -13.92
CA ALA A 103 18.65 7.82 -13.32
C ALA A 103 19.87 7.76 -12.37
N GLU A 104 20.06 6.65 -11.65
CA GLU A 104 21.24 6.43 -10.79
C GLU A 104 22.56 6.36 -11.56
N LYS A 105 22.52 6.00 -12.84
CA LYS A 105 23.73 5.90 -13.69
C LYS A 105 24.09 7.23 -14.34
N GLU A 106 23.17 8.20 -14.34
CA GLU A 106 23.42 9.49 -14.96
C GLU A 106 24.37 10.35 -14.10
N PRO A 107 25.36 10.99 -14.70
CA PRO A 107 26.25 11.89 -13.96
C PRO A 107 25.48 13.13 -13.48
N GLY A 108 25.63 13.50 -12.21
CA GLY A 108 25.04 14.71 -11.66
C GLY A 108 24.11 14.49 -10.46
N ASN A 109 24.00 13.26 -9.94
CA ASN A 109 23.28 12.90 -8.70
C ASN A 109 21.90 13.58 -8.57
N ARG A 110 21.09 13.51 -9.63
CA ARG A 110 19.74 14.06 -9.62
C ARG A 110 18.79 13.11 -8.91
N THR A 111 17.99 13.64 -8.00
CA THR A 111 16.91 12.91 -7.37
C THR A 111 15.91 12.46 -8.45
N ALA A 112 15.68 11.16 -8.55
CA ALA A 112 14.79 10.58 -9.52
C ALA A 112 13.33 10.72 -9.05
N LYS A 113 12.41 11.04 -9.98
CA LYS A 113 10.99 11.28 -9.72
C LYS A 113 10.15 10.45 -10.67
N PHE A 114 9.17 9.76 -10.14
CA PHE A 114 8.24 8.95 -10.94
C PHE A 114 6.81 9.15 -10.49
N LEU A 115 5.87 9.24 -11.43
CA LEU A 115 4.46 9.45 -11.16
C LEU A 115 3.64 8.21 -11.55
N TRP A 116 2.89 7.67 -10.61
CA TRP A 116 1.81 6.73 -10.91
C TRP A 116 0.48 7.48 -10.98
N ASN A 117 0.07 7.69 -12.19
CA ASN A 117 -1.23 8.21 -12.53
C ASN A 117 -2.21 7.06 -12.69
N ALA A 118 -2.70 6.54 -11.59
CA ALA A 118 -3.50 5.34 -11.55
C ALA A 118 -4.80 5.56 -10.81
N LYS A 119 -5.90 5.17 -11.45
CA LYS A 119 -7.26 5.29 -10.91
C LYS A 119 -7.40 4.71 -9.50
N MET A 120 -8.48 5.08 -8.79
CA MET A 120 -8.85 4.44 -7.53
C MET A 120 -8.97 2.92 -7.69
N ARG A 121 -8.61 2.16 -6.63
CA ARG A 121 -8.60 0.69 -6.61
C ARG A 121 -7.54 0.02 -7.51
N PHE A 122 -6.58 0.79 -7.99
CA PHE A 122 -5.37 0.24 -8.59
C PHE A 122 -4.57 -0.62 -7.60
N GLY A 123 -4.66 -0.34 -6.29
CA GLY A 123 -3.82 -0.94 -5.25
C GLY A 123 -2.43 -0.32 -5.21
N LYS A 124 -2.40 1.01 -5.27
CA LYS A 124 -1.16 1.81 -5.24
C LYS A 124 -0.29 1.50 -4.02
N THR A 125 -0.90 1.35 -2.84
CA THR A 125 -0.22 1.03 -1.58
C THR A 125 0.56 -0.27 -1.69
N PHE A 126 -0.12 -1.36 -2.01
CA PHE A 126 0.50 -2.68 -2.18
C PHE A 126 1.60 -2.67 -3.25
N ALA A 127 1.32 -2.07 -4.41
CA ALA A 127 2.30 -1.98 -5.50
C ALA A 127 3.54 -1.15 -5.10
N SER A 128 3.37 -0.08 -4.29
CA SER A 128 4.49 0.72 -3.76
C SER A 128 5.37 -0.09 -2.82
N TYR A 129 4.79 -0.93 -1.98
CA TYR A 129 5.55 -1.85 -1.14
C TYR A 129 6.29 -2.90 -1.97
N GLN A 130 5.67 -3.43 -3.02
CA GLN A 130 6.32 -4.36 -3.94
C GLN A 130 7.49 -3.71 -4.70
N LEU A 131 7.35 -2.42 -5.06
CA LEU A 131 8.46 -1.64 -5.61
C LEU A 131 9.63 -1.58 -4.63
N ALA A 132 9.35 -1.16 -3.39
CA ALA A 132 10.38 -1.05 -2.36
C ALA A 132 11.04 -2.40 -2.05
N ARG A 133 10.26 -3.50 -1.99
CA ARG A 133 10.75 -4.86 -1.80
C ARG A 133 11.67 -5.31 -2.93
N LYS A 134 11.26 -5.13 -4.21
CA LYS A 134 12.06 -5.52 -5.38
C LYS A 134 13.36 -4.73 -5.51
N MET A 135 13.39 -3.51 -4.99
CA MET A 135 14.58 -2.68 -4.93
C MET A 135 15.39 -2.85 -3.64
N GLU A 136 14.94 -3.72 -2.73
CA GLU A 136 15.58 -3.98 -1.43
C GLU A 136 15.75 -2.72 -0.57
N LEU A 137 14.79 -1.78 -0.68
CA LEU A 137 14.80 -0.52 0.07
C LEU A 137 14.41 -0.76 1.53
N LYS A 138 15.07 -0.05 2.45
CA LYS A 138 14.89 -0.24 3.89
C LYS A 138 14.22 0.93 4.61
N LYS A 139 14.30 2.13 4.07
CA LYS A 139 13.80 3.34 4.71
C LYS A 139 12.82 4.03 3.77
N ILE A 140 11.54 3.83 4.01
CA ILE A 140 10.47 4.37 3.18
C ILE A 140 9.68 5.41 3.99
N LEU A 141 9.55 6.61 3.45
CA LEU A 141 8.71 7.67 4.01
C LEU A 141 7.49 7.88 3.15
N VAL A 142 6.30 7.74 3.73
CA VAL A 142 5.02 8.02 3.08
C VAL A 142 4.43 9.29 3.64
N LEU A 143 4.18 10.26 2.77
CA LEU A 143 3.60 11.56 3.10
C LEU A 143 2.26 11.74 2.40
N THR A 144 1.26 12.20 3.13
CA THR A 144 -0.08 12.47 2.62
C THR A 144 -0.68 13.73 3.23
N PHE A 145 -1.65 14.34 2.53
CA PHE A 145 -2.53 15.35 3.13
C PHE A 145 -3.79 14.74 3.77
N LYS A 146 -4.04 13.43 3.56
CA LYS A 146 -5.22 12.73 4.08
C LYS A 146 -4.83 11.64 5.09
N PRO A 147 -4.71 11.97 6.38
CA PRO A 147 -4.33 10.97 7.41
C PRO A 147 -5.25 9.75 7.46
N ALA A 148 -6.51 9.90 7.00
CA ALA A 148 -7.49 8.81 6.97
C ALA A 148 -7.07 7.58 6.16
N VAL A 149 -6.12 7.70 5.22
CA VAL A 149 -5.63 6.55 4.43
C VAL A 149 -4.59 5.71 5.19
N GLN A 150 -4.15 6.13 6.38
CA GLN A 150 -3.14 5.41 7.17
C GLN A 150 -3.49 3.95 7.39
N SER A 151 -4.75 3.64 7.72
CA SER A 151 -5.18 2.26 8.00
C SER A 151 -4.96 1.34 6.80
N ALA A 152 -5.15 1.82 5.57
CA ALA A 152 -4.90 1.02 4.37
C ALA A 152 -3.41 0.73 4.17
N TRP A 153 -2.55 1.72 4.42
CA TRP A 153 -1.09 1.54 4.37
C TRP A 153 -0.60 0.55 5.44
N GLU A 154 -1.09 0.69 6.66
CA GLU A 154 -0.75 -0.18 7.78
C GLU A 154 -1.24 -1.62 7.56
N GLU A 155 -2.50 -1.79 7.12
CA GLU A 155 -3.10 -3.10 6.87
C GLU A 155 -2.38 -3.85 5.76
N ASP A 156 -2.17 -3.26 4.60
CA ASP A 156 -1.46 -3.88 3.48
C ASP A 156 -0.04 -4.36 3.91
N LEU A 157 0.67 -3.53 4.70
CA LEU A 157 2.01 -3.90 5.17
C LEU A 157 2.00 -5.04 6.17
N LEU A 158 1.08 -5.03 7.13
CA LEU A 158 1.09 -5.96 8.27
C LEU A 158 0.38 -7.28 7.97
N THR A 159 -0.47 -7.34 6.94
CA THR A 159 -1.24 -8.55 6.64
C THR A 159 -0.68 -9.39 5.49
N HIS A 160 0.10 -8.80 4.58
CA HIS A 160 0.60 -9.52 3.41
C HIS A 160 1.93 -10.24 3.70
N VAL A 161 2.05 -11.51 3.29
CA VAL A 161 3.24 -12.36 3.54
C VAL A 161 4.54 -11.82 2.94
N ASP A 162 4.46 -11.09 1.84
CA ASP A 162 5.64 -10.53 1.17
C ASP A 162 6.39 -9.49 2.01
N PHE A 163 5.74 -8.92 3.01
CA PHE A 163 6.30 -7.87 3.88
C PHE A 163 6.58 -8.36 5.30
N GLU A 164 6.71 -9.69 5.48
CA GLU A 164 7.09 -10.25 6.77
C GLU A 164 8.42 -9.63 7.25
N GLY A 165 8.44 -9.23 8.51
CA GLY A 165 9.60 -8.53 9.08
C GLY A 165 9.64 -7.02 8.86
N TRP A 166 8.73 -6.43 8.08
CA TRP A 166 8.68 -4.97 7.90
C TRP A 166 8.02 -4.29 9.10
N GLN A 167 8.47 -3.07 9.40
CA GLN A 167 8.01 -2.27 10.54
C GLN A 167 7.25 -1.04 10.07
N PHE A 168 6.16 -0.70 10.78
CA PHE A 168 5.34 0.47 10.48
C PHE A 168 5.42 1.49 11.60
N VAL A 169 5.77 2.73 11.27
CA VAL A 169 5.89 3.86 12.21
C VAL A 169 4.90 4.94 11.80
N SER A 170 4.08 5.40 12.72
CA SER A 170 3.06 6.42 12.46
C SER A 170 2.72 7.22 13.72
N ALA A 171 1.85 8.21 13.57
CA ALA A 171 1.34 9.00 14.70
C ALA A 171 0.69 8.15 15.79
N LYS A 172 0.02 7.03 15.44
CA LYS A 172 -0.61 6.12 16.40
C LYS A 172 0.37 5.50 17.39
N ASN A 173 1.59 5.21 16.96
CA ASN A 173 2.66 4.70 17.82
C ASN A 173 3.65 5.78 18.24
N GLY A 174 3.24 7.05 18.21
CA GLY A 174 4.04 8.19 18.65
C GLY A 174 5.25 8.49 17.77
N PHE A 175 5.28 8.00 16.53
CA PHE A 175 6.44 8.07 15.63
C PHE A 175 7.72 7.51 16.26
N ASP A 176 7.62 6.44 17.01
CA ASP A 176 8.74 5.82 17.70
C ASP A 176 9.72 5.14 16.71
N TYR A 177 10.40 5.97 15.93
CA TYR A 177 11.40 5.53 14.98
C TYR A 177 12.66 4.99 15.67
N ASP A 178 13.02 5.53 16.84
CA ASP A 178 14.26 5.17 17.53
C ASP A 178 14.23 3.74 18.08
N SER A 179 13.06 3.25 18.48
CA SER A 179 12.89 1.88 18.97
C SER A 179 12.86 0.82 17.85
N THR A 180 12.80 1.23 16.58
CA THR A 180 12.75 0.26 15.48
C THR A 180 14.09 -0.42 15.24
N ASP A 181 14.06 -1.66 14.76
CA ASP A 181 15.23 -2.37 14.29
C ASP A 181 15.69 -1.83 12.92
N LYS A 182 16.78 -1.07 12.91
CA LYS A 182 17.30 -0.42 11.69
C LYS A 182 17.89 -1.40 10.66
N SER A 183 18.05 -2.67 11.01
CA SER A 183 18.46 -3.71 10.06
C SER A 183 17.33 -4.18 9.16
N ARG A 184 16.08 -4.01 9.61
CA ARG A 184 14.84 -4.43 8.92
C ARG A 184 14.22 -3.25 8.18
N PRO A 185 13.43 -3.49 7.13
CA PRO A 185 12.70 -2.42 6.45
C PRO A 185 11.73 -1.67 7.36
N ILE A 186 11.71 -0.36 7.25
CA ILE A 186 10.86 0.54 8.03
C ILE A 186 10.06 1.41 7.07
N VAL A 187 8.75 1.43 7.26
CA VAL A 187 7.83 2.38 6.62
C VAL A 187 7.39 3.39 7.65
N CYS A 188 7.71 4.64 7.43
CA CYS A 188 7.21 5.74 8.21
C CYS A 188 6.06 6.42 7.46
N PHE A 189 4.89 6.52 8.09
CA PHE A 189 3.72 7.15 7.51
C PHE A 189 3.27 8.34 8.34
N GLY A 190 3.02 9.46 7.69
CA GLY A 190 2.46 10.63 8.36
C GLY A 190 1.88 11.65 7.42
N SER A 191 1.12 12.59 7.99
CA SER A 191 0.70 13.75 7.23
C SER A 191 1.84 14.75 7.10
N PHE A 192 1.73 15.62 6.09
CA PHE A 192 2.65 16.75 5.96
C PHE A 192 2.66 17.63 7.22
N GLN A 193 1.49 17.86 7.81
CA GLN A 193 1.35 18.66 9.03
C GLN A 193 2.06 18.02 10.23
N ASP A 194 1.93 16.70 10.39
CA ASP A 194 2.55 15.99 11.52
C ASP A 194 4.06 15.97 11.42
N LEU A 195 4.59 15.72 10.22
CA LEU A 195 5.99 15.40 10.02
C LEU A 195 6.83 16.58 9.59
N LEU A 196 6.30 17.49 8.76
CA LEU A 196 7.03 18.60 8.15
C LEU A 196 6.60 19.98 8.68
N GLY A 197 5.57 20.05 9.52
CA GLY A 197 5.11 21.31 10.11
C GLY A 197 6.19 21.97 10.98
N THR A 198 6.25 23.30 10.93
CA THR A 198 7.18 24.12 11.72
C THR A 198 6.67 24.36 13.15
N ASN A 199 7.56 24.77 14.04
CA ASN A 199 7.22 25.28 15.37
C ASN A 199 6.86 26.78 15.29
N GLU A 200 6.41 27.36 16.43
CA GLU A 200 6.05 28.77 16.56
C GLU A 200 7.15 29.77 16.12
N ASN A 201 8.39 29.34 16.04
CA ASN A 201 9.54 30.16 15.62
C ASN A 201 9.96 29.86 14.16
N GLY A 202 9.14 29.17 13.37
CA GLY A 202 9.44 28.82 11.99
C GLY A 202 10.49 27.72 11.80
N GLY A 203 10.96 27.07 12.88
CA GLY A 203 11.93 25.98 12.84
C GLY A 203 11.26 24.60 12.82
N ILE A 204 12.04 23.57 12.48
CA ILE A 204 11.58 22.16 12.53
C ILE A 204 11.19 21.80 13.97
N LYS A 205 10.03 21.14 14.14
CA LYS A 205 9.64 20.60 15.46
C LYS A 205 10.69 19.59 15.92
N ALA A 206 11.25 19.78 17.11
CA ALA A 206 12.34 18.92 17.63
C ALA A 206 12.00 17.41 17.59
N LYS A 207 10.72 17.05 17.83
CA LYS A 207 10.23 15.67 17.72
C LYS A 207 10.35 15.07 16.31
N ASN A 208 10.48 15.91 15.27
CA ASN A 208 10.51 15.51 13.86
C ASN A 208 11.93 15.65 13.25
N GLU A 209 12.93 16.05 14.02
CA GLU A 209 14.30 16.25 13.53
C GLU A 209 14.87 14.99 12.86
N TRP A 210 14.52 13.82 13.37
CA TRP A 210 14.93 12.53 12.81
C TRP A 210 14.47 12.32 11.35
N ILE A 211 13.34 12.92 10.93
CA ILE A 211 12.85 12.81 9.54
C ILE A 211 13.79 13.50 8.57
N HIS A 212 14.29 14.67 8.99
CA HIS A 212 15.18 15.52 8.19
C HIS A 212 16.62 15.03 8.20
N THR A 213 17.04 14.35 9.28
CA THR A 213 18.40 13.78 9.43
C THR A 213 18.52 12.35 8.87
N THR A 214 17.38 11.69 8.59
CA THR A 214 17.38 10.36 7.99
C THR A 214 17.57 10.46 6.47
N ASN A 215 18.50 9.66 5.94
CA ASN A 215 18.62 9.43 4.50
C ASN A 215 17.59 8.36 4.10
N TRP A 216 16.50 8.79 3.50
CA TRP A 216 15.43 7.90 3.03
C TRP A 216 15.82 7.24 1.72
N ASP A 217 15.48 5.96 1.54
CA ASP A 217 15.71 5.26 0.26
C ASP A 217 14.63 5.60 -0.76
N LEU A 218 13.41 5.89 -0.27
CA LEU A 218 12.25 6.26 -1.09
C LEU A 218 11.32 7.18 -0.29
N VAL A 219 10.89 8.27 -0.89
CA VAL A 219 9.80 9.11 -0.39
C VAL A 219 8.59 8.97 -1.31
N ILE A 220 7.44 8.63 -0.76
CA ILE A 220 6.18 8.44 -1.46
C ILE A 220 5.23 9.57 -1.09
N PHE A 221 4.71 10.26 -2.10
CA PHE A 221 3.64 11.25 -1.93
C PHE A 221 2.31 10.61 -2.32
N ASP A 222 1.48 10.29 -1.34
CA ASP A 222 0.16 9.73 -1.57
C ASP A 222 -0.89 10.82 -1.74
N GLU A 223 -1.86 10.57 -2.63
CA GLU A 223 -2.88 11.54 -3.04
C GLU A 223 -2.25 12.85 -3.59
N TYR A 224 -1.26 12.69 -4.45
CA TYR A 224 -0.62 13.82 -5.11
C TYR A 224 -1.59 14.50 -6.08
N HIS A 225 -2.08 15.66 -5.69
CA HIS A 225 -2.86 16.54 -6.53
C HIS A 225 -2.00 17.71 -6.95
N PHE A 226 -1.62 17.75 -8.23
CA PHE A 226 -0.76 18.78 -8.78
C PHE A 226 -1.32 20.20 -8.48
N GLY A 227 -0.44 21.13 -8.12
CA GLY A 227 -0.80 22.52 -7.75
C GLY A 227 -1.18 22.65 -6.26
N ALA A 228 -2.23 21.97 -5.84
CA ALA A 228 -2.70 21.98 -4.45
C ALA A 228 -1.63 21.53 -3.45
N TRP A 229 -0.90 20.50 -3.80
CA TRP A 229 0.18 19.98 -2.98
C TRP A 229 1.29 21.01 -2.70
N ARG A 230 1.72 21.74 -3.74
CA ARG A 230 2.79 22.74 -3.62
C ARG A 230 2.36 23.96 -2.80
N GLU A 231 1.15 24.43 -3.02
CA GLU A 231 0.61 25.58 -2.29
C GLU A 231 0.43 25.26 -0.81
N ASN A 232 -0.07 24.06 -0.50
CA ASN A 232 -0.25 23.63 0.88
C ASN A 232 1.09 23.35 1.59
N ALA A 233 2.05 22.75 0.91
CA ALA A 233 3.41 22.58 1.46
C ALA A 233 4.04 23.94 1.73
N LYS A 234 3.93 24.89 0.80
CA LYS A 234 4.42 26.26 0.99
C LYS A 234 3.77 26.97 2.18
N LYS A 235 2.45 26.88 2.32
CA LYS A 235 1.72 27.46 3.47
C LYS A 235 2.16 26.82 4.79
N LEU A 236 2.40 25.53 4.84
CA LEU A 236 2.89 24.84 6.04
C LEU A 236 4.29 25.30 6.48
N PHE A 237 5.14 25.69 5.53
CA PHE A 237 6.47 26.23 5.82
C PHE A 237 6.49 27.74 6.10
N GLU A 238 5.45 28.48 5.65
CA GLU A 238 5.35 29.93 5.78
C GLU A 238 4.37 30.39 6.89
N SER A 239 3.50 29.50 7.42
CA SER A 239 2.49 29.89 8.42
C SER A 239 2.94 29.56 9.85
N GLU A 240 2.77 30.56 10.74
CA GLU A 240 2.98 30.43 12.18
C GLU A 240 1.77 29.83 12.92
N ASP A 241 0.64 29.56 12.24
CA ASP A 241 -0.62 29.12 12.86
C ASP A 241 -0.81 27.59 12.77
N GLU A 242 -0.87 26.93 13.93
CA GLU A 242 -1.11 25.48 14.08
C GLU A 242 -2.55 25.04 13.69
N ASP A 243 -3.50 25.96 13.51
CA ASP A 243 -4.94 25.67 13.34
C ASP A 243 -5.45 25.80 11.89
N ILE A 244 -4.57 25.84 10.90
CA ILE A 244 -5.05 25.79 9.50
C ILE A 244 -5.49 24.37 9.18
N ALA A 245 -6.77 24.07 9.48
CA ALA A 245 -7.46 22.96 8.89
C ALA A 245 -7.47 23.18 7.38
N LEU A 246 -6.66 22.39 6.64
CA LEU A 246 -6.67 22.40 5.19
C LEU A 246 -7.99 21.78 4.73
N ASP A 247 -9.01 22.62 4.62
CA ASP A 247 -10.29 22.26 4.02
C ASP A 247 -10.05 22.12 2.51
N PHE A 248 -10.10 20.90 2.03
CA PHE A 248 -9.89 20.56 0.64
C PHE A 248 -11.18 20.82 -0.15
N ASP A 249 -11.46 22.07 -0.47
CA ASP A 249 -12.52 22.41 -1.41
C ASP A 249 -11.94 22.45 -2.84
N ALA A 250 -12.30 21.44 -3.63
CA ALA A 250 -11.78 21.26 -4.99
C ALA A 250 -12.20 22.38 -5.97
N GLU A 251 -13.22 23.18 -5.62
CA GLU A 251 -13.75 24.25 -6.48
C GLU A 251 -12.94 25.56 -6.33
N GLU A 252 -12.37 25.86 -5.17
CA GLU A 252 -11.55 27.06 -4.95
C GLU A 252 -10.19 27.00 -5.66
N TYR A 253 -9.77 25.78 -6.05
CA TYR A 253 -8.49 25.53 -6.70
C TYR A 253 -8.43 25.91 -8.18
N GLN A 254 -9.55 26.11 -8.84
CA GLN A 254 -9.57 26.38 -10.28
C GLN A 254 -9.08 27.79 -10.65
N GLU A 255 -9.11 28.75 -9.73
CA GLU A 255 -8.80 30.16 -10.01
C GLU A 255 -7.34 30.58 -9.72
N LYS A 256 -6.54 29.76 -9.01
CA LYS A 256 -5.18 30.14 -8.54
C LYS A 256 -4.00 29.55 -9.33
N GLU A 257 -4.23 28.93 -10.47
CA GLU A 257 -3.24 28.13 -11.23
C GLU A 257 -2.16 28.94 -12.00
N ALA A 258 -2.07 30.24 -11.87
CA ALA A 258 -1.16 31.07 -12.68
C ALA A 258 0.07 31.58 -11.90
N GLY A 259 0.82 30.74 -11.21
CA GLY A 259 1.98 31.29 -10.52
C GLY A 259 3.01 30.31 -9.98
N ASN A 260 4.14 30.21 -10.65
CA ASN A 260 5.47 29.81 -10.21
C ASN A 260 5.69 28.35 -9.76
N ALA A 261 6.49 27.65 -10.55
CA ALA A 261 7.10 26.37 -10.21
C ALA A 261 7.93 26.46 -8.92
N ILE A 262 7.48 25.84 -7.84
CA ILE A 262 8.28 25.67 -6.62
C ILE A 262 8.91 24.28 -6.69
N ASN A 263 10.22 24.22 -6.70
CA ASN A 263 11.02 23.00 -6.70
C ASN A 263 10.94 22.28 -5.34
N GLU A 264 11.06 20.93 -5.33
CA GLU A 264 11.20 20.08 -4.11
C GLU A 264 12.43 20.42 -3.27
N THR A 265 13.31 21.32 -3.72
CA THR A 265 14.38 21.94 -2.94
C THR A 265 13.92 22.57 -1.63
N PHE A 266 12.61 22.80 -1.47
CA PHE A 266 12.04 23.29 -0.20
C PHE A 266 11.71 22.20 0.81
N LEU A 267 11.69 20.92 0.41
CA LEU A 267 11.48 19.83 1.37
C LEU A 267 12.84 19.45 1.96
N PRO A 268 13.09 19.72 3.24
CA PRO A 268 14.37 19.37 3.88
C PRO A 268 14.45 17.86 4.17
N ILE A 269 14.18 17.04 3.14
CA ILE A 269 14.22 15.59 3.20
C ILE A 269 15.27 15.08 2.23
N THR A 270 16.14 14.20 2.70
CA THR A 270 17.18 13.61 1.86
C THR A 270 16.72 12.25 1.34
N THR A 271 16.58 12.14 0.01
CA THR A 271 16.28 10.90 -0.69
C THR A 271 16.79 10.92 -2.13
N PRO A 272 17.23 9.81 -2.69
CA PRO A 272 17.53 9.71 -4.11
C PRO A 272 16.29 9.51 -4.98
N ARG A 273 15.11 9.16 -4.41
CA ARG A 273 13.92 8.75 -5.19
C ARG A 273 12.64 9.28 -4.60
N TYR A 274 11.81 9.86 -5.46
CA TYR A 274 10.43 10.24 -5.16
C TYR A 274 9.46 9.45 -6.02
N LEU A 275 8.42 8.90 -5.39
CA LEU A 275 7.27 8.28 -6.05
C LEU A 275 6.01 9.10 -5.73
N TYR A 276 5.35 9.56 -6.77
CA TYR A 276 4.10 10.32 -6.67
C TYR A 276 2.92 9.44 -7.03
N LEU A 277 1.90 9.37 -6.18
CA LEU A 277 0.70 8.59 -6.39
C LEU A 277 -0.49 9.52 -6.58
N SER A 278 -1.18 9.41 -7.72
CA SER A 278 -2.36 10.23 -8.04
C SER A 278 -3.52 9.36 -8.52
N GLY A 279 -4.73 9.74 -8.14
CA GLY A 279 -5.96 9.16 -8.66
C GLY A 279 -6.63 10.01 -9.76
N THR A 280 -6.16 11.23 -9.97
CA THR A 280 -6.72 12.21 -10.93
C THR A 280 -5.66 12.68 -11.94
N PRO A 281 -5.72 12.15 -13.15
CA PRO A 281 -4.61 12.15 -14.09
C PRO A 281 -4.25 13.46 -14.79
N PHE A 282 -5.19 14.35 -14.97
CA PHE A 282 -5.11 15.31 -16.09
C PHE A 282 -4.17 16.49 -15.86
N ARG A 283 -3.86 16.86 -14.64
CA ARG A 283 -3.14 18.10 -14.34
C ARG A 283 -1.63 17.96 -14.30
N ALA A 284 -1.10 16.89 -13.75
CA ALA A 284 0.36 16.66 -13.66
C ALA A 284 1.03 16.51 -15.05
N ILE A 285 0.29 15.97 -16.02
CA ILE A 285 0.78 15.78 -17.39
C ILE A 285 0.82 17.12 -18.14
N ASN A 286 -0.18 17.98 -17.96
CA ASN A 286 -0.27 19.25 -18.69
C ASN A 286 0.69 20.33 -18.17
N SER A 287 1.26 20.16 -16.99
CA SER A 287 2.13 21.16 -16.35
C SER A 287 3.59 21.08 -16.79
N GLY A 288 3.99 19.99 -17.46
CA GLY A 288 5.39 19.76 -17.83
C GLY A 288 6.32 19.42 -16.67
N GLU A 289 5.78 19.11 -15.49
CA GLU A 289 6.57 18.72 -14.31
C GLU A 289 7.19 17.33 -14.46
N PHE A 290 6.48 16.44 -15.15
CA PHE A 290 6.93 15.09 -15.45
C PHE A 290 6.98 14.92 -16.96
N ILE A 291 8.06 14.33 -17.45
CA ILE A 291 8.16 13.88 -18.84
C ILE A 291 7.54 12.49 -18.98
N GLU A 292 7.23 12.07 -20.20
CA GLU A 292 6.51 10.81 -20.49
C GLU A 292 7.19 9.58 -19.87
N ASP A 293 8.50 9.52 -19.88
CA ASP A 293 9.30 8.43 -19.31
C ASP A 293 9.22 8.35 -17.77
N GLN A 294 8.72 9.40 -17.12
CA GLN A 294 8.56 9.49 -15.68
C GLN A 294 7.13 9.18 -15.22
N ILE A 295 6.24 8.75 -16.12
CA ILE A 295 4.83 8.58 -15.84
C ILE A 295 4.39 7.18 -16.19
N TYR A 296 3.66 6.55 -15.27
CA TYR A 296 2.85 5.38 -15.55
C TYR A 296 1.36 5.75 -15.47
N ASN A 297 0.63 5.47 -16.55
CA ASN A 297 -0.80 5.77 -16.63
C ASN A 297 -1.62 4.49 -16.60
N TRP A 298 -2.65 4.45 -15.74
CA TRP A 298 -3.67 3.40 -15.71
C TRP A 298 -5.03 4.00 -15.48
N THR A 299 -5.81 4.06 -16.56
CA THR A 299 -7.13 4.68 -16.58
C THR A 299 -8.25 3.67 -16.34
N TYR A 300 -9.47 4.18 -16.19
CA TYR A 300 -10.67 3.35 -16.16
C TYR A 300 -10.84 2.52 -17.43
N SER A 301 -10.57 3.11 -18.59
CA SER A 301 -10.67 2.41 -19.88
C SER A 301 -9.66 1.27 -20.01
N ASP A 302 -8.47 1.44 -19.45
CA ASP A 302 -7.45 0.40 -19.42
C ASP A 302 -7.91 -0.79 -18.58
N GLU A 303 -8.49 -0.54 -17.40
CA GLU A 303 -9.05 -1.60 -16.55
C GLU A 303 -10.20 -2.33 -17.24
N GLN A 304 -11.10 -1.62 -17.93
CA GLN A 304 -12.21 -2.30 -18.65
C GLN A 304 -11.68 -3.17 -19.78
N ARG A 305 -10.68 -2.71 -20.54
CA ARG A 305 -10.02 -3.53 -21.58
C ARG A 305 -9.34 -4.75 -20.97
N ALA A 306 -8.63 -4.59 -19.87
CA ALA A 306 -8.00 -5.70 -19.18
C ALA A 306 -9.01 -6.73 -18.68
N LYS A 307 -10.11 -6.28 -18.06
CA LYS A 307 -11.20 -7.18 -17.64
C LYS A 307 -11.80 -7.98 -18.81
N ALA A 308 -12.03 -7.33 -19.95
CA ALA A 308 -12.58 -7.99 -21.13
C ALA A 308 -11.64 -9.08 -21.71
N ASN A 309 -10.34 -8.93 -21.53
CA ASN A 309 -9.36 -9.91 -22.01
C ASN A 309 -9.26 -11.18 -21.11
N TRP A 310 -9.87 -11.16 -19.92
CA TRP A 310 -9.81 -12.24 -18.93
C TRP A 310 -11.15 -12.99 -18.80
N ASP A 311 -12.02 -12.94 -19.80
CA ASP A 311 -13.33 -13.56 -19.78
C ASP A 311 -13.28 -15.00 -19.23
N ASP A 312 -14.04 -15.24 -18.14
CA ASP A 312 -14.31 -16.55 -17.50
C ASP A 312 -13.09 -17.41 -17.11
N ALA A 313 -11.86 -16.88 -17.19
CA ALA A 313 -10.68 -17.60 -16.74
C ALA A 313 -10.71 -17.77 -15.21
N PRO A 314 -10.45 -18.97 -14.68
CA PRO A 314 -10.49 -19.23 -13.22
C PRO A 314 -9.49 -18.40 -12.43
N ASP A 315 -8.41 -17.93 -13.08
CA ASP A 315 -7.33 -17.13 -12.48
C ASP A 315 -7.48 -15.64 -12.77
N ASN A 316 -8.67 -15.15 -13.10
CA ASN A 316 -8.89 -13.74 -13.42
C ASN A 316 -8.54 -12.83 -12.25
N PRO A 317 -7.46 -12.01 -12.34
CA PRO A 317 -7.01 -11.16 -11.24
C PRO A 317 -7.94 -9.97 -10.98
N TYR A 318 -8.94 -9.75 -11.83
CA TYR A 318 -9.90 -8.65 -11.74
C TYR A 318 -11.23 -9.05 -11.10
N LEU A 319 -11.43 -10.32 -10.73
CA LEU A 319 -12.71 -10.82 -10.15
C LEU A 319 -13.11 -10.06 -8.88
N SER A 320 -12.14 -9.64 -8.07
CA SER A 320 -12.38 -8.88 -6.84
C SER A 320 -12.72 -7.40 -7.08
N LEU A 321 -12.52 -6.90 -8.31
CA LEU A 321 -12.78 -5.50 -8.62
C LEU A 321 -14.24 -5.32 -9.05
N PRO A 322 -15.04 -4.47 -8.38
CA PRO A 322 -16.42 -4.26 -8.72
C PRO A 322 -16.58 -3.64 -10.10
N ARG A 323 -17.70 -3.96 -10.73
CA ARG A 323 -18.11 -3.26 -11.95
C ARG A 323 -18.48 -1.83 -11.62
N MET A 324 -17.86 -0.87 -12.30
CA MET A 324 -18.20 0.54 -12.17
C MET A 324 -19.15 0.96 -13.27
N VAL A 325 -20.20 1.69 -12.91
CA VAL A 325 -21.16 2.28 -13.85
C VAL A 325 -21.06 3.79 -13.71
N LEU A 326 -20.64 4.46 -14.78
CA LEU A 326 -20.66 5.93 -14.87
C LEU A 326 -22.03 6.36 -15.37
N MET A 327 -22.75 7.15 -14.57
CA MET A 327 -23.98 7.79 -14.97
C MET A 327 -23.75 9.30 -15.07
N THR A 328 -24.09 9.88 -16.23
CA THR A 328 -24.11 11.33 -16.42
C THR A 328 -25.54 11.82 -16.39
N TYR A 329 -25.83 12.82 -15.56
CA TYR A 329 -27.08 13.59 -15.66
C TYR A 329 -26.89 14.71 -16.69
N LYS A 330 -27.86 14.83 -17.56
CA LYS A 330 -27.98 16.01 -18.45
C LYS A 330 -28.83 17.06 -17.78
#